data_6b9a6a27cd4d4f7b864b7cdf4f810f22
#
_entry.id   6b9a6a27cd4d4f7b864b7cdf4f810f22
#
_cell.length_a   1.000
_cell.length_b   1.000
_cell.length_c   1.000
_cell.angle_alpha   90.00
_cell.angle_beta   90.00
_cell.angle_gamma   90.00
#
_symmetry.space_group_name_H-M   'P 1'
#
loop_
_entity.id
_entity.type
_entity.pdbx_description
1 polymer ?
#
loop_
_entity_poly.entity_id
_entity_poly.type
_entity_poly.pdbx_seq_one_letter_code
_entity_poly.pdbx_strand_id
1 'polypeptide(L)'
;MIFSKENFEKSVNRLLSKPNNCGIDGILVSEFADYWKLNEEKILSLLREGKYKPSAVLLEEMVFKKGKKRLISKYTCTDRVIQDVLKNKVMTMYKEKVSKYSFAYIPERGVQEAVQYAAVLIDSGKKFVAEIDVKDFFGNINLQRLEHILQKEICEESERRLIHDYLYSWIVIDGRKEKISLGLVQGSPLSPIFSNVYMMNFDAYMEAKYSFCRFADNINIYCNTEEEAREAFADANYYLETKLGLKINQKKSGVYLAITRTFLGYEFKKNNAAKAVTAIKTGKKKCEYYGTWHPSAIQKIEQDYHIISDGILNRKDFSILFEGENHKIFIPVEACSSINIYSNVIFGKSFLEYANQHKLTVNMFDKYGNFLGSFHSQEHYNRTSVLLKQVTLYNDPLKRLELAIKIEIASLHNQRENLRYFYKHSKKESLKKAIEVISDYMSQLKTAKDINQLMMIEARAKQQYLQAFDDMIDNKEFIFEKRTRRPPKNEVNALLSFGNTFLYRRIANEIYKTALDIRIGIVHSSNNRCESLNLDIAEIFKPLIVDRAIFSVIHNLQVHSNMHFETTEEDGVYLNNVGRRIFIRELEQKLNIKLSVNGQKITYDRIIKNEIHKILRYIEKDEKYKPFKYT
;
A
#
# COMPACT_ATOMS: atom_id res chain seq x y z
N MET A 1 -18.95 -3.22 26.35
CA MET A 1 -18.32 -2.32 25.37
C MET A 1 -17.44 -3.17 24.47
N ILE A 2 -17.66 -3.16 23.15
CA ILE A 2 -16.94 -4.04 22.20
C ILE A 2 -15.45 -3.71 22.12
N PHE A 3 -15.09 -2.43 22.22
CA PHE A 3 -13.71 -1.94 22.13
C PHE A 3 -12.98 -2.06 23.49
N SER A 4 -12.88 -3.31 24.00
CA SER A 4 -12.15 -3.67 25.22
C SER A 4 -10.80 -4.31 24.86
N LYS A 5 -9.78 -4.14 25.71
CA LYS A 5 -8.46 -4.76 25.51
C LYS A 5 -8.55 -6.27 25.30
N GLU A 6 -9.37 -6.96 26.08
CA GLU A 6 -9.55 -8.42 26.00
C GLU A 6 -10.03 -8.90 24.61
N ASN A 7 -11.01 -8.19 24.01
CA ASN A 7 -11.50 -8.54 22.68
C ASN A 7 -10.44 -8.33 21.60
N PHE A 8 -9.65 -7.29 21.74
CA PHE A 8 -8.56 -7.00 20.81
C PHE A 8 -7.40 -7.97 20.95
N GLU A 9 -7.00 -8.33 22.16
CA GLU A 9 -5.93 -9.31 22.40
C GLU A 9 -6.21 -10.65 21.72
N LYS A 10 -7.46 -11.17 21.85
CA LYS A 10 -7.89 -12.38 21.14
C LYS A 10 -7.78 -12.26 19.63
N SER A 11 -8.13 -11.09 19.07
CA SER A 11 -8.08 -10.84 17.62
C SER A 11 -6.66 -10.62 17.11
N VAL A 12 -5.81 -9.96 17.88
CA VAL A 12 -4.37 -9.81 17.60
C VAL A 12 -3.69 -11.18 17.54
N ASN A 13 -3.90 -12.03 18.54
CA ASN A 13 -3.33 -13.39 18.59
C ASN A 13 -3.77 -14.23 17.37
N ARG A 14 -5.03 -14.11 16.94
CA ARG A 14 -5.51 -14.76 15.71
C ARG A 14 -4.86 -14.21 14.46
N LEU A 15 -4.58 -12.90 14.40
CA LEU A 15 -3.88 -12.30 13.27
C LEU A 15 -2.43 -12.79 13.19
N LEU A 16 -1.71 -12.87 14.31
CA LEU A 16 -0.31 -13.30 14.36
C LEU A 16 -0.09 -14.74 13.86
N SER A 17 -1.14 -15.58 13.90
CA SER A 17 -1.11 -16.95 13.32
C SER A 17 -1.31 -16.99 11.80
N LYS A 18 -1.58 -15.85 11.14
CA LYS A 18 -1.83 -15.78 9.69
C LYS A 18 -0.54 -15.60 8.89
N PRO A 19 -0.58 -15.86 7.56
CA PRO A 19 0.59 -15.61 6.69
C PRO A 19 1.10 -14.19 6.79
N ASN A 20 2.43 -14.05 6.70
CA ASN A 20 3.11 -12.77 6.80
C ASN A 20 2.83 -11.90 5.57
N ASN A 21 1.88 -11.00 5.67
CA ASN A 21 1.49 -10.03 4.64
C ASN A 21 1.18 -8.68 5.29
N CYS A 22 1.09 -7.63 4.48
CA CYS A 22 0.79 -6.28 4.94
C CYS A 22 -0.32 -5.64 4.10
N GLY A 23 -0.94 -4.59 4.63
CA GLY A 23 -1.81 -3.68 3.90
C GLY A 23 -1.05 -2.54 3.22
N ILE A 24 -1.76 -1.46 2.95
CA ILE A 24 -1.20 -0.26 2.30
C ILE A 24 -0.16 0.46 3.19
N ASP A 25 -0.25 0.29 4.51
CA ASP A 25 0.69 0.81 5.51
C ASP A 25 2.04 0.08 5.54
N GLY A 26 2.11 -1.11 4.94
CA GLY A 26 3.32 -1.90 4.87
C GLY A 26 3.72 -2.62 6.15
N ILE A 27 2.91 -2.56 7.22
CA ILE A 27 3.18 -3.26 8.46
C ILE A 27 2.90 -4.75 8.25
N LEU A 28 3.96 -5.57 8.39
CA LEU A 28 3.85 -7.02 8.27
C LEU A 28 3.21 -7.63 9.51
N VAL A 29 2.54 -8.78 9.34
CA VAL A 29 1.98 -9.54 10.48
C VAL A 29 3.05 -9.87 11.53
N SER A 30 4.28 -10.19 11.10
CA SER A 30 5.42 -10.48 12.00
C SER A 30 5.86 -9.29 12.85
N GLU A 31 5.57 -8.06 12.43
CA GLU A 31 5.95 -6.82 13.11
C GLU A 31 4.76 -6.23 13.90
N PHE A 32 3.57 -6.79 13.70
CA PHE A 32 2.34 -6.18 14.21
C PHE A 32 2.21 -6.28 15.74
N ALA A 33 2.81 -7.26 16.39
CA ALA A 33 2.76 -7.38 17.85
C ALA A 33 3.40 -6.17 18.54
N ASP A 34 4.59 -5.77 18.10
CA ASP A 34 5.31 -4.62 18.63
C ASP A 34 4.58 -3.31 18.30
N TYR A 35 4.10 -3.19 17.06
CA TYR A 35 3.28 -2.05 16.64
C TYR A 35 2.04 -1.91 17.52
N TRP A 36 1.29 -3.01 17.76
CA TRP A 36 0.06 -3.01 18.55
C TRP A 36 0.33 -2.56 19.98
N LYS A 37 1.35 -3.14 20.62
CA LYS A 37 1.74 -2.80 22.01
C LYS A 37 2.00 -1.29 22.20
N LEU A 38 2.59 -0.64 21.21
CA LEU A 38 2.89 0.80 21.26
C LEU A 38 1.68 1.69 20.99
N ASN A 39 0.69 1.19 20.23
CA ASN A 39 -0.42 2.03 19.72
C ASN A 39 -1.80 1.62 20.25
N GLU A 40 -1.92 0.54 21.03
CA GLU A 40 -3.18 -0.02 21.51
C GLU A 40 -4.07 1.02 22.19
N GLU A 41 -3.57 1.70 23.18
CA GLU A 41 -4.34 2.70 23.97
C GLU A 41 -4.90 3.80 23.07
N LYS A 42 -4.08 4.31 22.15
CA LYS A 42 -4.46 5.36 21.20
C LYS A 42 -5.54 4.87 20.23
N ILE A 43 -5.38 3.66 19.67
CA ILE A 43 -6.35 3.07 18.74
C ILE A 43 -7.69 2.84 19.46
N LEU A 44 -7.65 2.29 20.67
CA LEU A 44 -8.86 2.04 21.46
C LEU A 44 -9.60 3.33 21.84
N SER A 45 -8.86 4.41 22.19
CA SER A 45 -9.46 5.74 22.44
C SER A 45 -10.17 6.26 21.19
N LEU A 46 -9.51 6.24 20.03
CA LEU A 46 -10.08 6.70 18.75
C LEU A 46 -11.35 5.90 18.38
N LEU A 47 -11.36 4.59 18.63
CA LEU A 47 -12.52 3.75 18.36
C LEU A 47 -13.70 4.07 19.30
N ARG A 48 -13.45 4.24 20.59
CA ARG A 48 -14.48 4.61 21.60
C ARG A 48 -15.08 5.99 21.33
N GLU A 49 -14.26 6.92 20.86
CA GLU A 49 -14.68 8.30 20.51
C GLU A 49 -15.33 8.37 19.10
N GLY A 50 -15.36 7.28 18.34
CA GLY A 50 -15.88 7.27 16.97
C GLY A 50 -15.02 8.08 15.97
N LYS A 51 -13.77 8.33 16.32
CA LYS A 51 -12.81 9.13 15.52
C LYS A 51 -11.86 8.29 14.68
N TYR A 52 -11.84 6.97 14.86
CA TYR A 52 -11.00 6.09 14.05
C TYR A 52 -11.43 6.14 12.59
N LYS A 53 -10.46 6.27 11.68
CA LYS A 53 -10.67 6.24 10.23
C LYS A 53 -9.92 5.06 9.63
N PRO A 54 -10.64 4.12 8.96
CA PRO A 54 -10.00 3.01 8.25
C PRO A 54 -9.04 3.47 7.16
N SER A 55 -7.95 2.75 7.02
CA SER A 55 -7.01 2.95 5.91
C SER A 55 -7.63 2.53 4.58
N ALA A 56 -7.11 3.07 3.47
CA ALA A 56 -7.52 2.60 2.15
C ALA A 56 -7.08 1.14 1.93
N VAL A 57 -7.90 0.39 1.22
CA VAL A 57 -7.67 -1.04 0.94
C VAL A 57 -6.84 -1.19 -0.33
N LEU A 58 -5.70 -1.84 -0.24
CA LEU A 58 -4.89 -2.16 -1.41
C LEU A 58 -5.52 -3.35 -2.14
N LEU A 59 -5.83 -3.19 -3.43
CA LEU A 59 -6.26 -4.29 -4.30
C LEU A 59 -5.09 -4.74 -5.19
N GLU A 60 -4.79 -6.03 -5.14
CA GLU A 60 -3.79 -6.65 -6.01
C GLU A 60 -4.43 -7.70 -6.91
N GLU A 61 -4.07 -7.67 -8.20
CA GLU A 61 -4.50 -8.70 -9.13
C GLU A 61 -3.68 -9.98 -8.91
N MET A 62 -4.35 -11.06 -8.51
CA MET A 62 -3.72 -12.39 -8.41
C MET A 62 -4.16 -13.27 -9.57
N VAL A 63 -3.18 -13.85 -10.25
CA VAL A 63 -3.41 -14.79 -11.37
C VAL A 63 -3.41 -16.21 -10.82
N PHE A 64 -4.54 -16.91 -10.96
CA PHE A 64 -4.72 -18.31 -10.55
C PHE A 64 -4.39 -19.27 -11.72
N LYS A 65 -4.19 -20.57 -11.38
CA LYS A 65 -4.04 -21.63 -12.40
C LYS A 65 -5.16 -21.54 -13.44
N LYS A 66 -4.82 -21.67 -14.72
CA LYS A 66 -5.66 -21.46 -15.92
C LYS A 66 -5.92 -19.99 -16.29
N GLY A 67 -5.08 -19.05 -15.84
CA GLY A 67 -5.17 -17.65 -16.25
C GLY A 67 -6.34 -16.87 -15.64
N LYS A 68 -7.06 -17.43 -14.67
CA LYS A 68 -8.15 -16.72 -14.00
C LYS A 68 -7.59 -15.64 -13.07
N LYS A 69 -7.92 -14.39 -13.34
CA LYS A 69 -7.54 -13.22 -12.55
C LYS A 69 -8.58 -12.92 -11.47
N ARG A 70 -8.13 -12.58 -10.26
CA ARG A 70 -8.98 -12.09 -9.18
C ARG A 70 -8.31 -10.93 -8.47
N LEU A 71 -9.09 -9.91 -8.12
CA LEU A 71 -8.66 -8.83 -7.25
C LEU A 71 -8.79 -9.30 -5.79
N ILE A 72 -7.67 -9.28 -5.07
CA ILE A 72 -7.64 -9.63 -3.65
C ILE A 72 -7.31 -8.38 -2.86
N SER A 73 -8.10 -8.10 -1.84
CA SER A 73 -7.90 -6.98 -0.95
C SER A 73 -6.88 -7.28 0.13
N LYS A 74 -6.04 -6.30 0.40
CA LYS A 74 -5.08 -6.29 1.51
C LYS A 74 -5.40 -5.12 2.42
N TYR A 75 -6.05 -5.43 3.52
CA TYR A 75 -6.27 -4.50 4.63
C TYR A 75 -5.02 -4.38 5.49
N THR A 76 -4.84 -3.25 6.17
CA THR A 76 -3.82 -3.09 7.20
C THR A 76 -4.01 -4.12 8.33
N CYS A 77 -2.96 -4.46 9.04
CA CYS A 77 -3.07 -5.36 10.19
C CYS A 77 -4.02 -4.81 11.26
N THR A 78 -3.98 -3.50 11.50
CA THR A 78 -4.89 -2.80 12.40
C THR A 78 -6.34 -2.94 11.97
N ASP A 79 -6.66 -2.66 10.72
CA ASP A 79 -8.04 -2.80 10.21
C ASP A 79 -8.52 -4.25 10.25
N ARG A 80 -7.65 -5.22 9.98
CA ARG A 80 -8.00 -6.65 10.08
C ARG A 80 -8.38 -7.05 11.49
N VAL A 81 -7.67 -6.56 12.52
CA VAL A 81 -7.99 -6.81 13.93
C VAL A 81 -9.30 -6.14 14.31
N ILE A 82 -9.51 -4.89 13.96
CA ILE A 82 -10.75 -4.16 14.23
C ILE A 82 -11.95 -4.85 13.57
N GLN A 83 -11.81 -5.24 12.30
CA GLN A 83 -12.84 -5.97 11.57
C GLN A 83 -13.12 -7.35 12.18
N ASP A 84 -12.13 -8.05 12.74
CA ASP A 84 -12.32 -9.33 13.40
C ASP A 84 -13.10 -9.16 14.72
N VAL A 85 -12.85 -8.09 15.47
CA VAL A 85 -13.64 -7.74 16.67
C VAL A 85 -15.10 -7.43 16.30
N LEU A 86 -15.33 -6.59 15.29
CA LEU A 86 -16.67 -6.27 14.77
C LEU A 86 -17.39 -7.52 14.26
N LYS A 87 -16.69 -8.38 13.52
CA LYS A 87 -17.22 -9.65 13.00
C LYS A 87 -17.77 -10.53 14.14
N ASN A 88 -17.01 -10.67 15.23
CA ASN A 88 -17.44 -11.49 16.36
C ASN A 88 -18.72 -10.95 17.00
N LYS A 89 -18.87 -9.62 17.12
CA LYS A 89 -20.11 -9.00 17.59
C LYS A 89 -21.28 -9.29 16.65
N VAL A 90 -21.11 -9.01 15.35
CA VAL A 90 -22.14 -9.26 14.34
C VAL A 90 -22.54 -10.74 14.34
N MET A 91 -21.59 -11.66 14.42
CA MET A 91 -21.89 -13.10 14.54
C MET A 91 -22.75 -13.41 15.76
N THR A 92 -22.45 -12.85 16.92
CA THR A 92 -23.26 -13.08 18.14
C THR A 92 -24.66 -12.56 17.98
N MET A 93 -24.84 -11.38 17.38
CA MET A 93 -26.16 -10.76 17.17
C MET A 93 -27.04 -11.54 16.20
N TYR A 94 -26.45 -12.15 15.18
CA TYR A 94 -27.17 -12.85 14.13
C TYR A 94 -27.16 -14.38 14.26
N LYS A 95 -26.47 -14.94 15.26
CA LYS A 95 -26.32 -16.39 15.45
C LYS A 95 -27.64 -17.16 15.40
N GLU A 96 -28.66 -16.65 16.05
CA GLU A 96 -29.99 -17.30 16.11
C GLU A 96 -30.90 -16.96 14.91
N LYS A 97 -30.55 -15.92 14.15
CA LYS A 97 -31.32 -15.46 12.99
C LYS A 97 -30.89 -16.09 11.67
N VAL A 98 -29.70 -16.64 11.63
CA VAL A 98 -29.17 -17.33 10.43
C VAL A 98 -29.76 -18.72 10.33
N SER A 99 -30.40 -19.04 9.18
CA SER A 99 -30.99 -20.35 8.92
C SER A 99 -30.05 -21.50 9.26
N LYS A 100 -30.62 -22.55 9.87
CA LYS A 100 -29.88 -23.80 10.15
C LYS A 100 -29.44 -24.54 8.88
N TYR A 101 -29.97 -24.18 7.74
CA TYR A 101 -29.65 -24.74 6.42
C TYR A 101 -28.64 -23.90 5.63
N SER A 102 -28.09 -22.86 6.25
CA SER A 102 -26.94 -22.11 5.76
C SER A 102 -25.67 -22.59 6.46
N PHE A 103 -24.64 -22.95 5.71
CA PHE A 103 -23.45 -23.66 6.24
C PHE A 103 -22.13 -22.90 6.09
N ALA A 104 -22.01 -21.95 5.17
CA ALA A 104 -20.77 -21.23 4.96
C ALA A 104 -20.55 -20.13 6.01
N TYR A 105 -19.31 -20.00 6.47
CA TYR A 105 -18.84 -18.91 7.37
C TYR A 105 -19.53 -18.88 8.75
N ILE A 106 -20.09 -19.97 9.20
CA ILE A 106 -20.73 -20.11 10.49
C ILE A 106 -19.91 -21.09 11.34
N PRO A 107 -19.61 -20.76 12.61
CA PRO A 107 -18.94 -21.70 13.50
C PRO A 107 -19.68 -23.04 13.57
N GLU A 108 -18.93 -24.13 13.68
CA GLU A 108 -19.45 -25.50 13.80
C GLU A 108 -20.21 -26.01 12.56
N ARG A 109 -20.26 -25.21 11.47
CA ARG A 109 -20.85 -25.60 10.19
C ARG A 109 -19.82 -25.43 9.07
N GLY A 110 -19.72 -26.39 8.18
CA GLY A 110 -18.78 -26.37 7.09
C GLY A 110 -19.22 -27.22 5.90
N VAL A 111 -18.26 -27.55 5.05
CA VAL A 111 -18.51 -28.34 3.84
C VAL A 111 -19.04 -29.75 4.19
N GLN A 112 -18.52 -30.36 5.26
CA GLN A 112 -18.91 -31.73 5.64
C GLN A 112 -20.37 -31.77 6.10
N GLU A 113 -20.78 -30.83 6.96
CA GLU A 113 -22.15 -30.72 7.48
C GLU A 113 -23.12 -30.40 6.35
N ALA A 114 -22.79 -29.50 5.44
CA ALA A 114 -23.61 -29.20 4.25
C ALA A 114 -23.82 -30.43 3.37
N VAL A 115 -22.74 -31.16 3.10
CA VAL A 115 -22.80 -32.38 2.24
C VAL A 115 -23.52 -33.53 2.93
N GLN A 116 -23.34 -33.73 4.23
CA GLN A 116 -24.09 -34.70 5.00
C GLN A 116 -25.60 -34.40 5.00
N TYR A 117 -25.98 -33.13 5.22
CA TYR A 117 -27.36 -32.72 5.17
C TYR A 117 -27.98 -32.95 3.78
N ALA A 118 -27.24 -32.60 2.71
CA ALA A 118 -27.67 -32.89 1.34
C ALA A 118 -27.86 -34.41 1.10
N ALA A 119 -26.95 -35.24 1.59
CA ALA A 119 -27.08 -36.71 1.49
C ALA A 119 -28.32 -37.23 2.21
N VAL A 120 -28.64 -36.71 3.40
CA VAL A 120 -29.87 -37.05 4.13
C VAL A 120 -31.13 -36.67 3.34
N LEU A 121 -31.16 -35.52 2.69
CA LEU A 121 -32.28 -35.10 1.85
C LEU A 121 -32.47 -36.04 0.64
N ILE A 122 -31.39 -36.43 -0.02
CA ILE A 122 -31.43 -37.36 -1.16
C ILE A 122 -31.91 -38.74 -0.67
N ASP A 123 -31.41 -39.20 0.46
CA ASP A 123 -31.79 -40.48 1.07
C ASP A 123 -33.24 -40.52 1.49
N SER A 124 -33.80 -39.39 1.95
CA SER A 124 -35.25 -39.25 2.31
C SER A 124 -36.20 -39.26 1.11
N GLY A 125 -35.67 -39.41 -0.12
CA GLY A 125 -36.48 -39.54 -1.33
C GLY A 125 -36.55 -38.29 -2.21
N LYS A 126 -35.81 -37.21 -1.87
CA LYS A 126 -35.67 -36.02 -2.73
C LYS A 126 -34.83 -36.35 -3.95
N LYS A 127 -35.48 -36.63 -5.10
CA LYS A 127 -34.83 -37.11 -6.32
C LYS A 127 -34.23 -36.01 -7.19
N PHE A 128 -34.82 -34.83 -7.12
CA PHE A 128 -34.44 -33.68 -7.95
C PHE A 128 -33.77 -32.58 -7.13
N VAL A 129 -32.88 -31.83 -7.76
CA VAL A 129 -32.25 -30.66 -7.15
C VAL A 129 -32.29 -29.48 -8.10
N ALA A 130 -32.74 -28.33 -7.63
CA ALA A 130 -32.55 -27.06 -8.26
C ALA A 130 -31.24 -26.45 -7.75
N GLU A 131 -30.23 -26.40 -8.61
CA GLU A 131 -28.92 -25.82 -8.30
C GLU A 131 -28.88 -24.37 -8.78
N ILE A 132 -28.48 -23.46 -7.90
CA ILE A 132 -28.38 -22.03 -8.18
C ILE A 132 -26.98 -21.56 -7.75
N ASP A 133 -26.23 -20.95 -8.70
CA ASP A 133 -24.95 -20.28 -8.48
C ASP A 133 -25.18 -18.80 -8.73
N VAL A 134 -25.00 -17.96 -7.71
CA VAL A 134 -25.21 -16.50 -7.83
C VAL A 134 -24.01 -15.89 -8.55
N LYS A 135 -24.26 -15.13 -9.60
CA LYS A 135 -23.22 -14.51 -10.42
C LYS A 135 -22.54 -13.39 -9.64
N ASP A 136 -21.21 -13.51 -9.44
CA ASP A 136 -20.37 -12.50 -8.74
C ASP A 136 -21.04 -12.00 -7.44
N PHE A 137 -21.39 -12.94 -6.56
CA PHE A 137 -22.21 -12.70 -5.38
C PHE A 137 -21.71 -11.53 -4.54
N PHE A 138 -20.43 -11.56 -4.11
CA PHE A 138 -19.86 -10.49 -3.28
C PHE A 138 -19.83 -9.15 -4.00
N GLY A 139 -19.52 -9.14 -5.30
CA GLY A 139 -19.44 -7.92 -6.10
C GLY A 139 -20.79 -7.24 -6.38
N ASN A 140 -21.91 -7.97 -6.22
CA ASN A 140 -23.24 -7.46 -6.51
C ASN A 140 -24.11 -7.18 -5.27
N ILE A 141 -23.57 -7.32 -4.06
CA ILE A 141 -24.31 -6.98 -2.83
C ILE A 141 -24.56 -5.47 -2.79
N ASN A 142 -25.84 -5.10 -2.63
CA ASN A 142 -26.24 -3.69 -2.46
C ASN A 142 -25.89 -3.22 -1.04
N LEU A 143 -24.88 -2.31 -0.95
CA LEU A 143 -24.36 -1.84 0.32
C LEU A 143 -25.39 -1.05 1.14
N GLN A 144 -26.23 -0.24 0.52
CA GLN A 144 -27.25 0.55 1.22
C GLN A 144 -28.27 -0.36 1.90
N ARG A 145 -28.67 -1.43 1.20
CA ARG A 145 -29.58 -2.43 1.77
C ARG A 145 -28.95 -3.19 2.93
N LEU A 146 -27.71 -3.62 2.76
CA LEU A 146 -26.95 -4.30 3.81
C LEU A 146 -26.78 -3.41 5.03
N GLU A 147 -26.41 -2.17 4.83
CA GLU A 147 -26.27 -1.17 5.90
C GLU A 147 -27.58 -0.97 6.65
N HIS A 148 -28.70 -0.83 5.93
CA HIS A 148 -30.02 -0.72 6.56
C HIS A 148 -30.39 -1.93 7.44
N ILE A 149 -30.03 -3.16 7.03
CA ILE A 149 -30.23 -4.36 7.85
C ILE A 149 -29.37 -4.29 9.11
N LEU A 150 -28.08 -3.93 8.97
CA LEU A 150 -27.15 -3.87 10.10
C LEU A 150 -27.51 -2.76 11.10
N GLN A 151 -27.93 -1.59 10.63
CA GLN A 151 -28.28 -0.44 11.47
C GLN A 151 -29.50 -0.70 12.39
N LYS A 152 -30.40 -1.61 12.01
CA LYS A 152 -31.54 -1.97 12.86
C LYS A 152 -31.13 -2.67 14.15
N GLU A 153 -30.04 -3.37 14.15
CA GLU A 153 -29.58 -4.21 15.27
C GLU A 153 -28.42 -3.58 16.06
N ILE A 154 -27.62 -2.75 15.42
CA ILE A 154 -26.46 -2.12 16.05
C ILE A 154 -26.87 -0.79 16.65
N CYS A 155 -26.87 -0.71 17.99
CA CYS A 155 -27.34 0.46 18.72
C CYS A 155 -26.28 1.56 18.82
N GLU A 156 -25.01 1.20 18.98
CA GLU A 156 -23.91 2.14 19.22
C GLU A 156 -23.53 2.94 17.97
N GLU A 157 -23.55 4.27 18.06
CA GLU A 157 -23.27 5.17 16.94
C GLU A 157 -21.84 5.04 16.42
N SER A 158 -20.86 4.86 17.31
CA SER A 158 -19.45 4.66 16.92
C SER A 158 -19.25 3.41 16.07
N GLU A 159 -19.97 2.33 16.39
CA GLU A 159 -19.92 1.07 15.65
C GLU A 159 -20.63 1.18 14.30
N ARG A 160 -21.81 1.82 14.25
CA ARG A 160 -22.54 2.09 13.00
C ARG A 160 -21.69 2.88 12.03
N ARG A 161 -21.03 3.95 12.51
CA ARG A 161 -20.14 4.78 11.70
C ARG A 161 -18.93 3.99 11.19
N LEU A 162 -18.34 3.17 12.04
CA LEU A 162 -17.18 2.35 11.66
C LEU A 162 -17.57 1.28 10.62
N ILE A 163 -18.72 0.64 10.75
CA ILE A 163 -19.24 -0.30 9.76
C ILE A 163 -19.54 0.39 8.43
N HIS A 164 -20.15 1.59 8.47
CA HIS A 164 -20.32 2.42 7.28
C HIS A 164 -18.98 2.69 6.59
N ASP A 165 -17.96 3.14 7.34
CA ASP A 165 -16.65 3.44 6.79
C ASP A 165 -15.97 2.19 6.18
N TYR A 166 -16.21 0.98 6.71
CA TYR A 166 -15.73 -0.27 6.11
C TYR A 166 -16.52 -0.69 4.87
N LEU A 167 -17.85 -0.51 4.85
CA LEU A 167 -18.68 -0.82 3.68
C LEU A 167 -18.32 0.07 2.48
N TYR A 168 -18.09 1.35 2.73
CA TYR A 168 -17.76 2.34 1.70
C TYR A 168 -16.26 2.70 1.70
N SER A 169 -15.40 1.71 1.96
CA SER A 169 -13.95 1.90 2.01
C SER A 169 -13.38 2.47 0.72
N TRP A 170 -12.32 3.23 0.87
CA TRP A 170 -11.48 3.59 -0.25
C TRP A 170 -10.63 2.39 -0.68
N ILE A 171 -10.55 2.13 -1.98
CA ILE A 171 -9.69 1.11 -2.58
C ILE A 171 -8.59 1.78 -3.41
N VAL A 172 -7.43 1.15 -3.48
CA VAL A 172 -6.31 1.58 -4.31
C VAL A 172 -5.95 0.44 -5.27
N ILE A 173 -6.06 0.73 -6.57
CA ILE A 173 -5.70 -0.18 -7.67
C ILE A 173 -4.71 0.56 -8.57
N ASP A 174 -3.54 -0.01 -8.80
CA ASP A 174 -2.51 0.58 -9.67
C ASP A 174 -2.20 2.06 -9.34
N GLY A 175 -2.23 2.41 -8.04
CA GLY A 175 -1.99 3.75 -7.54
C GLY A 175 -3.16 4.73 -7.71
N ARG A 176 -4.32 4.29 -8.21
CA ARG A 176 -5.56 5.09 -8.29
C ARG A 176 -6.47 4.77 -7.11
N LYS A 177 -7.03 5.81 -6.51
CA LYS A 177 -7.95 5.70 -5.39
C LYS A 177 -9.39 5.84 -5.89
N GLU A 178 -10.22 4.87 -5.52
CA GLU A 178 -11.65 4.85 -5.87
C GLU A 178 -12.46 4.51 -4.62
N LYS A 179 -13.69 5.00 -4.53
CA LYS A 179 -14.60 4.67 -3.43
C LYS A 179 -15.51 3.51 -3.84
N ILE A 180 -15.66 2.51 -2.96
CA ILE A 180 -16.59 1.41 -3.20
C ILE A 180 -18.02 1.96 -3.13
N SER A 181 -18.82 1.63 -4.14
CA SER A 181 -20.24 1.99 -4.22
C SER A 181 -21.17 0.76 -4.29
N LEU A 182 -20.61 -0.40 -4.64
CA LEU A 182 -21.33 -1.66 -4.79
C LEU A 182 -20.42 -2.83 -4.41
N GLY A 183 -20.99 -3.84 -3.79
CA GLY A 183 -20.32 -5.09 -3.48
C GLY A 183 -19.43 -5.05 -2.23
N LEU A 184 -19.17 -6.25 -1.72
CA LEU A 184 -18.27 -6.49 -0.59
C LEU A 184 -16.88 -6.85 -1.09
N VAL A 185 -15.86 -6.26 -0.49
CA VAL A 185 -14.47 -6.53 -0.86
C VAL A 185 -14.05 -7.94 -0.45
N GLN A 186 -13.53 -8.73 -1.39
CA GLN A 186 -13.02 -10.07 -1.12
C GLN A 186 -11.72 -9.99 -0.31
N GLY A 187 -11.67 -10.65 0.86
CA GLY A 187 -10.53 -10.64 1.77
C GLY A 187 -10.74 -9.88 3.08
N SER A 188 -11.82 -9.11 3.21
CA SER A 188 -12.24 -8.52 4.48
C SER A 188 -12.71 -9.61 5.46
N PRO A 189 -12.32 -9.55 6.74
CA PRO A 189 -12.90 -10.40 7.78
C PRO A 189 -14.43 -10.26 7.96
N LEU A 190 -14.99 -9.10 7.60
CA LEU A 190 -16.42 -8.80 7.70
C LEU A 190 -17.25 -9.33 6.53
N SER A 191 -16.70 -9.40 5.33
CA SER A 191 -17.44 -9.75 4.12
C SER A 191 -18.18 -11.09 4.21
N PRO A 192 -17.61 -12.17 4.79
CA PRO A 192 -18.32 -13.44 4.94
C PRO A 192 -19.58 -13.35 5.80
N ILE A 193 -19.51 -12.71 6.96
CA ILE A 193 -20.69 -12.58 7.83
C ILE A 193 -21.72 -11.61 7.25
N PHE A 194 -21.30 -10.54 6.63
CA PHE A 194 -22.16 -9.58 5.96
C PHE A 194 -22.92 -10.21 4.80
N SER A 195 -22.31 -11.14 4.07
CA SER A 195 -22.99 -11.88 3.01
C SER A 195 -24.09 -12.79 3.57
N ASN A 196 -23.89 -13.41 4.73
CA ASN A 196 -24.92 -14.18 5.41
C ASN A 196 -26.06 -13.30 5.93
N VAL A 197 -25.74 -12.14 6.53
CA VAL A 197 -26.75 -11.17 6.97
C VAL A 197 -27.61 -10.68 5.79
N TYR A 198 -27.00 -10.44 4.64
CA TYR A 198 -27.73 -10.03 3.44
C TYR A 198 -28.71 -11.08 2.94
N MET A 199 -28.36 -12.37 3.06
CA MET A 199 -29.18 -13.52 2.60
C MET A 199 -30.20 -14.00 3.61
N MET A 200 -30.21 -13.50 4.85
CA MET A 200 -31.09 -14.04 5.91
C MET A 200 -32.56 -14.10 5.53
N ASN A 201 -33.10 -13.03 4.94
CA ASN A 201 -34.51 -12.98 4.55
C ASN A 201 -34.82 -13.95 3.39
N PHE A 202 -33.86 -14.18 2.49
CA PHE A 202 -33.95 -15.21 1.46
C PHE A 202 -33.96 -16.60 2.09
N ASP A 203 -33.04 -16.86 3.01
CA ASP A 203 -32.96 -18.15 3.71
C ASP A 203 -34.26 -18.46 4.45
N ALA A 204 -34.82 -17.49 5.19
CA ALA A 204 -36.09 -17.65 5.90
C ALA A 204 -37.27 -17.91 4.94
N TYR A 205 -37.31 -17.21 3.79
CA TYR A 205 -38.32 -17.43 2.77
C TYR A 205 -38.24 -18.85 2.17
N MET A 206 -37.03 -19.33 1.86
CA MET A 206 -36.81 -20.66 1.34
C MET A 206 -37.09 -21.76 2.38
N GLU A 207 -36.68 -21.54 3.63
CA GLU A 207 -36.92 -22.49 4.74
C GLU A 207 -38.40 -22.75 4.99
N ALA A 208 -39.25 -21.72 4.81
CA ALA A 208 -40.70 -21.86 4.99
C ALA A 208 -41.38 -22.70 3.91
N LYS A 209 -40.75 -22.89 2.74
CA LYS A 209 -41.36 -23.55 1.58
C LYS A 209 -40.68 -24.83 1.13
N TYR A 210 -39.36 -24.89 1.24
CA TYR A 210 -38.55 -25.90 0.56
C TYR A 210 -37.48 -26.49 1.47
N SER A 211 -37.03 -27.71 1.14
CA SER A 211 -35.83 -28.30 1.71
C SER A 211 -34.61 -27.82 0.93
N PHE A 212 -33.81 -26.95 1.51
CA PHE A 212 -32.66 -26.37 0.81
C PHE A 212 -31.39 -26.43 1.66
N CYS A 213 -30.26 -26.27 0.97
CA CYS A 213 -28.93 -26.20 1.55
C CYS A 213 -28.17 -25.07 0.86
N ARG A 214 -27.71 -24.05 1.62
CA ARG A 214 -26.91 -22.97 1.08
C ARG A 214 -25.49 -23.00 1.60
N PHE A 215 -24.54 -22.88 0.70
CA PHE A 215 -23.11 -22.67 1.03
C PHE A 215 -22.60 -21.43 0.30
N ALA A 216 -22.59 -20.29 0.95
CA ALA A 216 -22.30 -18.96 0.40
C ALA A 216 -23.22 -18.61 -0.79
N ASP A 217 -22.69 -18.59 -2.00
CA ASP A 217 -23.38 -18.32 -3.28
C ASP A 217 -23.98 -19.57 -3.93
N ASN A 218 -23.68 -20.77 -3.43
CA ASN A 218 -24.23 -22.01 -3.93
C ASN A 218 -25.49 -22.40 -3.14
N ILE A 219 -26.63 -22.50 -3.83
CA ILE A 219 -27.93 -22.83 -3.25
C ILE A 219 -28.45 -24.09 -3.94
N ASN A 220 -28.74 -25.13 -3.17
CA ASN A 220 -29.33 -26.37 -3.66
C ASN A 220 -30.66 -26.58 -2.98
N ILE A 221 -31.73 -26.70 -3.77
CA ILE A 221 -33.09 -26.97 -3.29
C ILE A 221 -33.48 -28.38 -3.71
N TYR A 222 -33.85 -29.22 -2.75
CA TYR A 222 -34.10 -30.64 -2.98
C TYR A 222 -35.62 -30.93 -2.97
N CYS A 223 -36.10 -31.57 -4.05
CA CYS A 223 -37.50 -31.79 -4.32
C CYS A 223 -37.80 -33.25 -4.67
N ASN A 224 -39.05 -33.66 -4.55
CA ASN A 224 -39.49 -35.03 -4.87
C ASN A 224 -39.67 -35.22 -6.36
N THR A 225 -40.22 -34.21 -7.06
CA THR A 225 -40.48 -34.23 -8.51
C THR A 225 -39.71 -33.16 -9.24
N GLU A 226 -39.63 -33.29 -10.57
CA GLU A 226 -38.95 -32.30 -11.43
C GLU A 226 -39.74 -30.99 -11.49
N GLU A 227 -41.08 -31.09 -11.48
CA GLU A 227 -41.98 -29.94 -11.48
C GLU A 227 -41.78 -29.08 -10.22
N GLU A 228 -41.79 -29.72 -9.02
CA GLU A 228 -41.48 -29.01 -7.76
C GLU A 228 -40.10 -28.32 -7.82
N ALA A 229 -39.11 -28.99 -8.42
CA ALA A 229 -37.74 -28.41 -8.54
C ALA A 229 -37.71 -27.22 -9.49
N ARG A 230 -38.51 -27.24 -10.57
CA ARG A 230 -38.63 -26.11 -11.52
C ARG A 230 -39.34 -24.93 -10.88
N GLU A 231 -40.41 -25.18 -10.12
CA GLU A 231 -41.10 -24.14 -9.35
C GLU A 231 -40.20 -23.53 -8.29
N ALA A 232 -39.47 -24.34 -7.52
CA ALA A 232 -38.53 -23.87 -6.52
C ALA A 232 -37.37 -23.06 -7.12
N PHE A 233 -36.91 -23.48 -8.30
CA PHE A 233 -35.88 -22.73 -9.06
C PHE A 233 -36.41 -21.35 -9.48
N ALA A 234 -37.63 -21.30 -10.03
CA ALA A 234 -38.23 -20.04 -10.50
C ALA A 234 -38.50 -19.10 -9.31
N ASP A 235 -39.01 -19.62 -8.18
CA ASP A 235 -39.32 -18.86 -6.98
C ASP A 235 -38.02 -18.27 -6.34
N ALA A 236 -36.98 -19.08 -6.22
CA ALA A 236 -35.68 -18.64 -5.72
C ALA A 236 -35.06 -17.59 -6.63
N ASN A 237 -35.08 -17.80 -7.96
CA ASN A 237 -34.58 -16.83 -8.91
C ASN A 237 -35.32 -15.50 -8.85
N TYR A 238 -36.66 -15.56 -8.78
CA TYR A 238 -37.49 -14.37 -8.64
C TYR A 238 -37.12 -13.56 -7.38
N TYR A 239 -36.95 -14.25 -6.24
CA TYR A 239 -36.60 -13.59 -4.99
C TYR A 239 -35.20 -12.96 -5.06
N LEU A 240 -34.19 -13.68 -5.59
CA LEU A 240 -32.84 -13.20 -5.75
C LEU A 240 -32.78 -11.95 -6.64
N GLU A 241 -33.45 -11.97 -7.78
CA GLU A 241 -33.43 -10.86 -8.74
C GLU A 241 -34.27 -9.66 -8.29
N THR A 242 -35.54 -9.89 -7.87
CA THR A 242 -36.45 -8.79 -7.56
C THR A 242 -36.29 -8.23 -6.15
N LYS A 243 -36.00 -9.08 -5.17
CA LYS A 243 -35.89 -8.66 -3.76
C LYS A 243 -34.47 -8.34 -3.36
N LEU A 244 -33.45 -9.02 -3.90
CA LEU A 244 -32.06 -8.81 -3.53
C LEU A 244 -31.21 -8.12 -4.63
N GLY A 245 -31.71 -8.04 -5.86
CA GLY A 245 -30.96 -7.48 -7.00
C GLY A 245 -29.78 -8.36 -7.45
N LEU A 246 -29.82 -9.66 -7.08
CA LEU A 246 -28.76 -10.62 -7.41
C LEU A 246 -29.15 -11.45 -8.64
N LYS A 247 -28.24 -11.58 -9.60
CA LYS A 247 -28.45 -12.39 -10.80
C LYS A 247 -27.84 -13.76 -10.66
N ILE A 248 -28.52 -14.78 -11.18
CA ILE A 248 -27.98 -16.14 -11.22
C ILE A 248 -27.02 -16.37 -12.41
N ASN A 249 -26.13 -17.30 -12.27
CA ASN A 249 -25.25 -17.78 -13.36
C ASN A 249 -25.97 -18.87 -14.16
N GLN A 250 -26.65 -18.51 -15.23
CA GLN A 250 -27.46 -19.42 -16.05
C GLN A 250 -26.70 -20.64 -16.58
N LYS A 251 -25.37 -20.54 -16.79
CA LYS A 251 -24.54 -21.67 -17.27
C LYS A 251 -24.27 -22.72 -16.19
N LYS A 252 -24.43 -22.37 -14.93
CA LYS A 252 -24.14 -23.24 -13.80
C LYS A 252 -25.39 -23.57 -12.95
N SER A 253 -26.52 -22.95 -13.28
CA SER A 253 -27.76 -23.10 -12.56
C SER A 253 -28.74 -23.92 -13.40
N GLY A 254 -29.59 -24.72 -12.76
CA GLY A 254 -30.58 -25.55 -13.44
C GLY A 254 -31.16 -26.63 -12.54
N VAL A 255 -32.10 -27.43 -13.11
CA VAL A 255 -32.76 -28.54 -12.41
C VAL A 255 -32.18 -29.86 -12.90
N TYR A 256 -31.83 -30.76 -11.98
CA TYR A 256 -31.12 -32.02 -12.25
C TYR A 256 -31.57 -33.13 -11.31
N LEU A 257 -31.26 -34.39 -11.68
CA LEU A 257 -31.33 -35.51 -10.75
C LEU A 257 -30.26 -35.39 -9.67
N ALA A 258 -30.64 -35.29 -8.41
CA ALA A 258 -29.77 -34.96 -7.28
C ALA A 258 -28.58 -35.94 -7.13
N ILE A 259 -28.83 -37.26 -7.33
CA ILE A 259 -27.80 -38.30 -7.20
C ILE A 259 -26.69 -38.18 -8.27
N THR A 260 -26.95 -37.51 -9.40
CA THR A 260 -25.98 -37.35 -10.51
C THR A 260 -25.12 -36.11 -10.36
N ARG A 261 -25.37 -35.30 -9.36
CA ARG A 261 -24.68 -34.01 -9.20
C ARG A 261 -23.55 -34.06 -8.19
N THR A 262 -22.64 -33.12 -8.33
CA THR A 262 -21.56 -32.91 -7.35
C THR A 262 -21.87 -31.65 -6.53
N PHE A 263 -21.81 -31.74 -5.21
CA PHE A 263 -21.97 -30.58 -4.33
C PHE A 263 -20.71 -30.38 -3.50
N LEU A 264 -20.12 -29.19 -3.56
CA LEU A 264 -18.92 -28.79 -2.83
C LEU A 264 -17.73 -29.77 -2.99
N GLY A 265 -17.63 -30.42 -4.16
CA GLY A 265 -16.57 -31.40 -4.45
C GLY A 265 -16.84 -32.81 -3.94
N TYR A 266 -18.09 -33.14 -3.66
CA TYR A 266 -18.55 -34.49 -3.29
C TYR A 266 -19.58 -35.00 -4.28
N GLU A 267 -19.51 -36.33 -4.59
CA GLU A 267 -20.50 -37.08 -5.36
C GLU A 267 -21.37 -37.88 -4.39
N PHE A 268 -22.65 -38.07 -4.75
CA PHE A 268 -23.58 -38.88 -3.97
C PHE A 268 -23.70 -40.25 -4.58
N LYS A 269 -23.50 -41.34 -3.78
CA LYS A 269 -23.63 -42.71 -4.21
C LYS A 269 -24.57 -43.50 -3.27
N LYS A 270 -25.49 -44.22 -3.83
CA LYS A 270 -26.35 -45.12 -3.08
C LYS A 270 -25.55 -46.39 -2.72
N ASN A 271 -25.39 -46.62 -1.42
CA ASN A 271 -24.77 -47.84 -0.95
C ASN A 271 -25.83 -48.94 -0.83
N ASN A 272 -25.80 -49.93 -1.76
CA ASN A 272 -26.78 -51.00 -1.80
C ASN A 272 -26.73 -51.90 -0.55
N ALA A 273 -25.61 -52.02 0.13
CA ALA A 273 -25.48 -52.82 1.35
C ALA A 273 -26.03 -52.12 2.59
N ALA A 274 -25.90 -50.80 2.69
CA ALA A 274 -26.38 -50.00 3.84
C ALA A 274 -27.73 -49.35 3.59
N LYS A 275 -28.29 -49.46 2.37
CA LYS A 275 -29.52 -48.76 1.91
C LYS A 275 -29.51 -47.23 2.18
N ALA A 276 -28.35 -46.62 2.24
CA ALA A 276 -28.14 -45.21 2.55
C ALA A 276 -27.34 -44.51 1.43
N VAL A 277 -27.63 -43.23 1.25
CA VAL A 277 -26.85 -42.38 0.34
C VAL A 277 -25.63 -41.85 1.08
N THR A 278 -24.43 -42.08 0.52
CA THR A 278 -23.17 -41.59 1.08
C THR A 278 -22.52 -40.60 0.15
N ALA A 279 -21.93 -39.55 0.71
CA ALA A 279 -21.14 -38.57 -0.03
C ALA A 279 -19.68 -39.00 -0.08
N ILE A 280 -19.13 -39.11 -1.29
CA ILE A 280 -17.74 -39.49 -1.52
C ILE A 280 -16.99 -38.29 -2.13
N LYS A 281 -15.87 -37.93 -1.50
CA LYS A 281 -15.04 -36.83 -1.99
C LYS A 281 -14.48 -37.15 -3.38
N THR A 282 -14.79 -36.30 -4.36
CA THR A 282 -14.22 -36.46 -5.70
C THR A 282 -12.73 -36.21 -5.62
N GLY A 283 -11.92 -37.11 -6.20
CA GLY A 283 -10.46 -37.06 -6.18
C GLY A 283 -9.81 -35.90 -6.94
N LYS A 284 -10.51 -34.81 -7.17
CA LYS A 284 -9.93 -33.57 -7.68
C LYS A 284 -9.10 -32.93 -6.57
N LYS A 285 -7.78 -33.06 -6.68
CA LYS A 285 -6.78 -32.38 -5.84
C LYS A 285 -7.28 -30.98 -5.46
N LYS A 286 -7.32 -30.68 -4.14
CA LYS A 286 -7.34 -29.31 -3.64
C LYS A 286 -6.51 -28.45 -4.56
N CYS A 287 -7.03 -27.29 -4.99
CA CYS A 287 -6.20 -26.26 -5.55
C CYS A 287 -5.24 -25.84 -4.43
N GLU A 288 -4.06 -26.48 -4.41
CA GLU A 288 -2.95 -26.00 -3.61
C GLU A 288 -2.59 -24.62 -4.12
N TYR A 289 -2.59 -23.69 -3.21
CA TYR A 289 -2.11 -22.34 -3.37
C TYR A 289 -0.61 -22.42 -3.65
N TYR A 290 -0.23 -22.42 -4.91
CA TYR A 290 1.12 -22.07 -5.30
C TYR A 290 1.08 -20.61 -5.70
N GLY A 291 1.34 -19.74 -4.74
CA GLY A 291 1.94 -18.47 -5.03
C GLY A 291 3.27 -18.74 -5.73
N THR A 292 3.24 -18.93 -7.03
CA THR A 292 4.45 -18.90 -7.83
C THR A 292 4.84 -17.44 -7.96
N TRP A 293 5.58 -16.98 -6.96
CA TRP A 293 6.57 -15.97 -7.17
C TRP A 293 7.62 -16.60 -8.08
N HIS A 294 7.48 -16.42 -9.40
CA HIS A 294 8.58 -16.66 -10.31
C HIS A 294 9.49 -15.44 -10.18
N PRO A 295 10.72 -15.60 -9.74
CA PRO A 295 11.74 -14.64 -10.05
C PRO A 295 11.93 -14.72 -11.58
N SER A 296 11.20 -13.84 -12.32
CA SER A 296 11.66 -13.46 -13.64
C SER A 296 13.10 -13.01 -13.46
N ALA A 297 13.99 -13.59 -14.25
CA ALA A 297 15.44 -13.44 -14.24
C ALA A 297 15.90 -12.26 -13.37
N ILE A 298 16.57 -12.56 -12.25
CA ILE A 298 17.02 -11.58 -11.26
C ILE A 298 17.86 -10.54 -11.99
N GLN A 299 17.26 -9.44 -12.43
CA GLN A 299 18.01 -8.23 -12.60
C GLN A 299 18.50 -7.90 -11.19
N LYS A 300 19.81 -7.93 -10.96
CA LYS A 300 20.44 -7.41 -9.75
C LYS A 300 19.93 -6.00 -9.54
N ILE A 301 18.85 -5.84 -8.77
CA ILE A 301 18.35 -4.55 -8.34
C ILE A 301 19.08 -4.31 -7.03
N GLU A 302 20.07 -3.45 -7.07
CA GLU A 302 20.72 -2.93 -5.88
C GLU A 302 19.64 -2.24 -5.05
N GLN A 303 19.43 -2.70 -3.82
CA GLN A 303 18.46 -2.14 -2.89
C GLN A 303 19.16 -1.39 -1.77
N ASP A 304 18.56 -0.28 -1.35
CA ASP A 304 18.92 0.35 -0.08
C ASP A 304 18.19 -0.37 1.05
N TYR A 305 18.92 -0.67 2.13
CA TYR A 305 18.35 -1.25 3.35
C TYR A 305 18.18 -0.17 4.40
N HIS A 306 17.01 -0.14 5.05
CA HIS A 306 16.65 0.85 6.05
C HIS A 306 16.41 0.16 7.39
N ILE A 307 17.24 0.48 8.39
CA ILE A 307 17.16 -0.08 9.75
C ILE A 307 16.50 0.96 10.64
N ILE A 308 15.29 0.67 11.11
CA ILE A 308 14.42 1.56 11.87
C ILE A 308 14.17 1.06 13.30
N SER A 309 14.70 -0.12 13.65
CA SER A 309 14.63 -0.72 14.98
C SER A 309 16.02 -0.89 15.57
N ASP A 310 16.12 -0.87 16.88
CA ASP A 310 17.35 -1.11 17.60
C ASP A 310 17.83 -2.54 17.39
N GLY A 311 19.15 -2.75 17.41
CA GLY A 311 19.71 -4.08 17.18
C GLY A 311 21.21 -4.09 16.97
N ILE A 312 21.71 -5.22 16.46
CA ILE A 312 23.12 -5.47 16.23
C ILE A 312 23.35 -5.84 14.77
N LEU A 313 24.32 -5.19 14.12
CA LEU A 313 24.80 -5.54 12.79
C LEU A 313 26.10 -6.33 12.90
N ASN A 314 26.08 -7.54 12.39
CA ASN A 314 27.24 -8.43 12.35
C ASN A 314 27.49 -8.95 10.93
N ARG A 315 28.74 -9.32 10.65
CA ARG A 315 29.06 -10.18 9.52
C ARG A 315 28.66 -11.62 9.86
N LYS A 316 27.93 -12.29 8.98
CA LYS A 316 27.68 -13.72 9.07
C LYS A 316 27.85 -14.36 7.69
N ASP A 317 28.88 -15.20 7.57
CA ASP A 317 29.27 -15.85 6.31
C ASP A 317 29.45 -14.83 5.16
N PHE A 318 28.64 -14.94 4.10
CA PHE A 318 28.66 -14.04 2.92
C PHE A 318 27.55 -12.98 2.98
N SER A 319 26.98 -12.72 4.17
CA SER A 319 25.88 -11.77 4.35
C SER A 319 26.12 -10.87 5.55
N ILE A 320 25.39 -9.77 5.63
CA ILE A 320 25.25 -8.98 6.84
C ILE A 320 24.01 -9.47 7.57
N LEU A 321 24.15 -9.78 8.85
CA LEU A 321 23.05 -10.17 9.73
C LEU A 321 22.68 -8.97 10.61
N PHE A 322 21.44 -8.53 10.51
CA PHE A 322 20.83 -7.65 11.50
C PHE A 322 20.01 -8.48 12.49
N GLU A 323 20.31 -8.34 13.77
CA GLU A 323 19.62 -8.98 14.89
C GLU A 323 18.94 -7.90 15.72
N GLY A 324 17.63 -7.74 15.53
CA GLY A 324 16.76 -6.94 16.39
C GLY A 324 16.22 -7.78 17.55
N GLU A 325 15.44 -7.19 18.44
CA GLU A 325 14.92 -7.84 19.65
C GLU A 325 14.14 -9.13 19.35
N ASN A 326 13.29 -9.11 18.31
CA ASN A 326 12.39 -10.22 17.96
C ASN A 326 12.55 -10.75 16.52
N HIS A 327 13.56 -10.27 15.78
CA HIS A 327 13.71 -10.65 14.38
C HIS A 327 15.17 -10.63 13.92
N LYS A 328 15.47 -11.48 12.93
CA LYS A 328 16.76 -11.54 12.27
C LYS A 328 16.58 -11.33 10.78
N ILE A 329 17.36 -10.43 10.20
CA ILE A 329 17.32 -10.12 8.78
C ILE A 329 18.70 -10.36 8.20
N PHE A 330 18.75 -11.19 7.14
CA PHE A 330 19.96 -11.38 6.35
C PHE A 330 19.95 -10.42 5.18
N ILE A 331 20.95 -9.55 5.11
CA ILE A 331 21.14 -8.59 4.04
C ILE A 331 22.19 -9.17 3.07
N PRO A 332 21.77 -9.60 1.86
CA PRO A 332 22.71 -10.09 0.85
C PRO A 332 23.53 -8.93 0.32
N VAL A 333 24.84 -8.97 0.54
CA VAL A 333 25.76 -7.87 0.22
C VAL A 333 25.78 -7.55 -1.28
N GLU A 334 25.67 -8.57 -2.13
CA GLU A 334 25.66 -8.42 -3.59
C GLU A 334 24.45 -7.65 -4.15
N ALA A 335 23.34 -7.61 -3.37
CA ALA A 335 22.13 -6.86 -3.72
C ALA A 335 21.97 -5.57 -2.92
N CYS A 336 22.94 -5.24 -2.04
CA CYS A 336 22.89 -4.08 -1.16
C CYS A 336 23.66 -2.91 -1.78
N SER A 337 23.00 -1.77 -1.98
CA SER A 337 23.64 -0.52 -2.43
C SER A 337 24.08 0.34 -1.25
N SER A 338 23.23 0.47 -0.23
CA SER A 338 23.55 1.17 1.01
C SER A 338 22.74 0.64 2.20
N ILE A 339 23.24 0.91 3.41
CA ILE A 339 22.53 0.66 4.67
C ILE A 339 22.28 2.00 5.34
N ASN A 340 21.02 2.28 5.62
CA ASN A 340 20.55 3.53 6.22
C ASN A 340 20.04 3.23 7.64
N ILE A 341 20.72 3.75 8.66
CA ILE A 341 20.47 3.45 10.08
C ILE A 341 19.78 4.64 10.74
N TYR A 342 18.55 4.45 11.23
CA TYR A 342 17.70 5.47 11.88
C TYR A 342 17.49 5.23 13.39
N SER A 343 18.11 4.20 13.94
CA SER A 343 17.91 3.72 15.32
C SER A 343 19.23 3.38 15.98
N ASN A 344 19.20 2.97 17.25
CA ASN A 344 20.39 2.56 17.96
C ASN A 344 20.85 1.19 17.48
N VAL A 345 21.93 1.16 16.70
CA VAL A 345 22.49 -0.07 16.15
C VAL A 345 23.94 -0.20 16.58
N ILE A 346 24.26 -1.34 17.17
CA ILE A 346 25.62 -1.71 17.57
C ILE A 346 26.26 -2.45 16.41
N PHE A 347 27.48 -2.06 16.02
CA PHE A 347 28.28 -2.79 15.04
C PHE A 347 29.77 -2.72 15.37
N GLY A 348 30.46 -3.81 15.11
CA GLY A 348 31.89 -3.91 15.38
C GLY A 348 32.78 -3.64 14.17
N LYS A 349 34.10 -3.66 14.39
CA LYS A 349 35.11 -3.48 13.37
C LYS A 349 34.96 -4.45 12.18
N SER A 350 34.61 -5.71 12.45
CA SER A 350 34.43 -6.74 11.41
C SER A 350 33.31 -6.41 10.41
N PHE A 351 32.25 -5.74 10.86
CA PHE A 351 31.19 -5.24 9.98
C PHE A 351 31.73 -4.12 9.06
N LEU A 352 32.48 -3.16 9.61
CA LEU A 352 33.06 -2.06 8.83
C LEU A 352 34.09 -2.55 7.81
N GLU A 353 34.94 -3.53 8.20
CA GLU A 353 35.88 -4.17 7.26
C GLU A 353 35.15 -4.85 6.12
N TYR A 354 34.04 -5.54 6.42
CA TYR A 354 33.22 -6.21 5.44
C TYR A 354 32.49 -5.21 4.52
N ALA A 355 31.93 -4.15 5.09
CA ALA A 355 31.32 -3.05 4.33
C ALA A 355 32.34 -2.38 3.39
N ASN A 356 33.56 -2.15 3.87
CA ASN A 356 34.67 -1.60 3.06
C ASN A 356 35.04 -2.53 1.89
N GLN A 357 35.20 -3.83 2.16
CA GLN A 357 35.53 -4.84 1.14
C GLN A 357 34.49 -4.90 0.01
N HIS A 358 33.20 -4.72 0.34
CA HIS A 358 32.08 -4.77 -0.61
C HIS A 358 31.65 -3.38 -1.12
N LYS A 359 32.39 -2.32 -0.80
CA LYS A 359 32.12 -0.93 -1.24
C LYS A 359 30.75 -0.42 -0.83
N LEU A 360 30.24 -0.89 0.33
CA LEU A 360 28.96 -0.45 0.85
C LEU A 360 29.06 0.92 1.51
N THR A 361 28.04 1.74 1.30
CA THR A 361 27.86 2.98 2.04
C THR A 361 26.93 2.72 3.23
N VAL A 362 27.34 3.15 4.44
CA VAL A 362 26.52 3.10 5.65
C VAL A 362 26.22 4.53 6.07
N ASN A 363 24.95 4.92 5.99
CA ASN A 363 24.47 6.24 6.40
C ASN A 363 23.84 6.16 7.79
N MET A 364 24.16 7.12 8.65
CA MET A 364 23.65 7.23 10.02
C MET A 364 22.79 8.47 10.16
N PHE A 365 21.64 8.30 10.81
CA PHE A 365 20.66 9.36 11.06
C PHE A 365 20.33 9.42 12.55
N ASP A 366 19.93 10.60 13.02
CA ASP A 366 19.38 10.72 14.36
C ASP A 366 17.93 10.16 14.45
N LYS A 367 17.36 10.15 15.64
CA LYS A 367 16.00 9.69 15.88
C LYS A 367 14.92 10.51 15.14
N TYR A 368 15.24 11.65 14.59
CA TYR A 368 14.34 12.52 13.81
C TYR A 368 14.54 12.38 12.30
N GLY A 369 15.52 11.57 11.87
CA GLY A 369 15.87 11.37 10.46
C GLY A 369 16.81 12.44 9.89
N ASN A 370 17.45 13.25 10.73
CA ASN A 370 18.52 14.15 10.27
C ASN A 370 19.80 13.34 10.06
N PHE A 371 20.50 13.65 8.98
CA PHE A 371 21.75 12.97 8.65
C PHE A 371 22.87 13.35 9.63
N LEU A 372 23.53 12.35 10.22
CA LEU A 372 24.65 12.50 11.14
C LEU A 372 26.00 12.33 10.45
N GLY A 373 26.10 11.36 9.55
CA GLY A 373 27.33 11.03 8.86
C GLY A 373 27.24 9.72 8.09
N SER A 374 28.26 9.42 7.32
CA SER A 374 28.34 8.16 6.59
C SER A 374 29.73 7.55 6.63
N PHE A 375 29.75 6.21 6.60
CA PHE A 375 30.95 5.44 6.33
C PHE A 375 30.96 5.07 4.86
N HIS A 376 32.09 5.38 4.18
CA HIS A 376 32.34 5.02 2.80
C HIS A 376 33.61 4.17 2.69
N SER A 377 33.65 3.27 1.71
CA SER A 377 34.86 2.53 1.37
C SER A 377 35.98 3.48 0.95
N GLN A 378 37.23 3.12 1.26
CA GLN A 378 38.42 3.90 0.88
C GLN A 378 38.63 4.00 -0.63
N GLU A 379 38.18 3.02 -1.42
CA GLU A 379 38.26 3.06 -2.87
C GLU A 379 37.21 4.01 -3.44
N HIS A 380 37.51 5.30 -3.47
CA HIS A 380 36.79 6.27 -4.29
C HIS A 380 37.33 6.32 -5.69
N TYR A 381 36.47 6.50 -6.67
CA TYR A 381 36.84 6.74 -8.08
C TYR A 381 37.47 8.14 -8.27
N ASN A 382 38.25 8.62 -7.30
CA ASN A 382 38.87 9.96 -7.29
C ASN A 382 39.84 10.09 -8.45
N ARG A 383 39.46 10.89 -9.45
CA ARG A 383 40.36 11.31 -10.52
C ARG A 383 40.67 12.78 -10.33
N THR A 384 41.91 13.10 -9.94
CA THR A 384 42.37 14.47 -9.75
C THR A 384 42.10 15.36 -10.97
N SER A 385 42.18 14.80 -12.18
CA SER A 385 41.85 15.52 -13.41
C SER A 385 40.40 16.00 -13.49
N VAL A 386 39.44 15.20 -13.01
CA VAL A 386 38.02 15.58 -12.96
C VAL A 386 37.80 16.64 -11.88
N LEU A 387 38.42 16.48 -10.71
CA LEU A 387 38.33 17.46 -9.62
C LEU A 387 38.84 18.84 -10.09
N LEU A 388 39.98 18.91 -10.74
CA LEU A 388 40.53 20.18 -11.26
C LEU A 388 39.58 20.81 -12.30
N LYS A 389 39.01 20.02 -13.19
CA LYS A 389 38.00 20.52 -14.15
C LYS A 389 36.72 21.01 -13.45
N GLN A 390 36.27 20.33 -12.40
CA GLN A 390 35.12 20.76 -11.61
C GLN A 390 35.41 22.09 -10.88
N VAL A 391 36.61 22.28 -10.33
CA VAL A 391 37.05 23.55 -9.75
C VAL A 391 37.14 24.65 -10.83
N THR A 392 37.67 24.35 -12.01
CA THR A 392 37.73 25.29 -13.13
C THR A 392 36.33 25.74 -13.55
N LEU A 393 35.37 24.80 -13.67
CA LEU A 393 33.96 25.11 -13.95
C LEU A 393 33.33 25.99 -12.86
N TYR A 394 33.60 25.70 -11.59
CA TYR A 394 33.09 26.47 -10.46
C TYR A 394 33.57 27.92 -10.49
N ASN A 395 34.82 28.15 -10.90
CA ASN A 395 35.45 29.47 -10.99
C ASN A 395 35.16 30.20 -12.31
N ASP A 396 34.50 29.56 -13.29
CA ASP A 396 34.02 30.18 -14.51
C ASP A 396 32.56 30.64 -14.32
N PRO A 397 32.30 31.93 -14.06
CA PRO A 397 30.95 32.41 -13.73
C PRO A 397 29.95 32.23 -14.88
N LEU A 398 30.42 32.28 -16.14
CA LEU A 398 29.53 32.15 -17.30
C LEU A 398 29.12 30.70 -17.53
N LYS A 399 30.07 29.78 -17.56
CA LYS A 399 29.76 28.33 -17.72
C LYS A 399 28.99 27.79 -16.54
N ARG A 400 29.33 28.20 -15.32
CA ARG A 400 28.61 27.83 -14.10
C ARG A 400 27.17 28.31 -14.14
N LEU A 401 26.93 29.59 -14.51
CA LEU A 401 25.59 30.16 -14.64
C LEU A 401 24.75 29.44 -15.70
N GLU A 402 25.34 29.16 -16.88
CA GLU A 402 24.66 28.41 -17.95
C GLU A 402 24.17 27.04 -17.46
N LEU A 403 25.02 26.31 -16.72
CA LEU A 403 24.67 25.00 -16.18
C LEU A 403 23.61 25.10 -15.10
N ALA A 404 23.72 26.08 -14.20
CA ALA A 404 22.76 26.37 -13.14
C ALA A 404 21.36 26.71 -13.70
N ILE A 405 21.30 27.56 -14.73
CA ILE A 405 20.05 27.89 -15.42
C ILE A 405 19.36 26.63 -15.96
N LYS A 406 20.11 25.70 -16.55
CA LYS A 406 19.54 24.45 -17.08
C LYS A 406 18.97 23.58 -15.98
N ILE A 407 19.64 23.45 -14.83
CA ILE A 407 19.18 22.68 -13.66
C ILE A 407 17.89 23.28 -13.11
N GLU A 408 17.87 24.59 -12.87
CA GLU A 408 16.71 25.25 -12.28
C GLU A 408 15.48 25.30 -13.22
N ILE A 409 15.69 25.47 -14.52
CA ILE A 409 14.60 25.35 -15.50
C ILE A 409 14.01 23.94 -15.49
N ALA A 410 14.81 22.89 -15.28
CA ALA A 410 14.29 21.53 -15.18
C ALA A 410 13.53 21.30 -13.88
N SER A 411 14.02 21.85 -12.76
CA SER A 411 13.34 21.85 -11.47
C SER A 411 11.95 22.50 -11.57
N LEU A 412 11.89 23.75 -12.05
CA LEU A 412 10.62 24.48 -12.21
C LEU A 412 9.67 23.81 -13.23
N HIS A 413 10.21 23.23 -14.30
CA HIS A 413 9.41 22.44 -15.23
C HIS A 413 8.70 21.29 -14.51
N ASN A 414 9.43 20.51 -13.70
CA ASN A 414 8.90 19.36 -12.99
C ASN A 414 7.89 19.77 -11.90
N GLN A 415 8.10 20.92 -11.23
CA GLN A 415 7.10 21.53 -10.32
C GLN A 415 5.82 21.90 -11.07
N ARG A 416 5.94 22.53 -12.23
CA ARG A 416 4.80 22.90 -13.06
C ARG A 416 4.01 21.68 -13.54
N GLU A 417 4.67 20.58 -13.88
CA GLU A 417 3.97 19.35 -14.28
C GLU A 417 3.17 18.73 -13.12
N ASN A 418 3.62 18.86 -11.87
CA ASN A 418 2.79 18.51 -10.72
C ASN A 418 1.54 19.40 -10.62
N LEU A 419 1.70 20.72 -10.71
CA LEU A 419 0.57 21.65 -10.70
C LEU A 419 -0.45 21.34 -11.83
N ARG A 420 0.04 21.05 -13.04
CA ARG A 420 -0.80 20.66 -14.19
C ARG A 420 -1.58 19.38 -13.92
N TYR A 421 -0.94 18.37 -13.35
CA TYR A 421 -1.60 17.12 -12.98
C TYR A 421 -2.77 17.38 -12.03
N PHE A 422 -2.54 18.11 -10.94
CA PHE A 422 -3.60 18.41 -9.97
C PHE A 422 -4.67 19.35 -10.53
N TYR A 423 -4.30 20.36 -11.31
CA TYR A 423 -5.27 21.22 -11.99
C TYR A 423 -6.20 20.44 -12.92
N LYS A 424 -5.67 19.46 -13.67
CA LYS A 424 -6.49 18.61 -14.55
C LYS A 424 -7.61 17.90 -13.80
N HIS A 425 -7.37 17.50 -12.56
CA HIS A 425 -8.32 16.75 -11.73
C HIS A 425 -9.24 17.63 -10.88
N SER A 426 -8.72 18.70 -10.28
CA SER A 426 -9.47 19.55 -9.34
C SER A 426 -10.11 20.79 -9.99
N LYS A 427 -9.54 21.28 -11.11
CA LYS A 427 -9.94 22.53 -11.80
C LYS A 427 -9.87 23.80 -10.92
N LYS A 428 -9.11 23.77 -9.81
CA LYS A 428 -8.95 24.93 -8.91
C LYS A 428 -8.21 26.06 -9.62
N GLU A 429 -8.81 27.26 -9.65
CA GLU A 429 -8.23 28.45 -10.33
C GLU A 429 -6.90 28.90 -9.71
N SER A 430 -6.70 28.65 -8.40
CA SER A 430 -5.42 28.88 -7.71
C SER A 430 -4.26 28.10 -8.34
N LEU A 431 -4.49 26.83 -8.69
CA LEU A 431 -3.49 25.98 -9.36
C LEU A 431 -3.18 26.50 -10.78
N LYS A 432 -4.17 26.99 -11.51
CA LYS A 432 -3.97 27.59 -12.83
C LYS A 432 -3.07 28.82 -12.76
N LYS A 433 -3.36 29.72 -11.81
CA LYS A 433 -2.51 30.90 -11.56
C LYS A 433 -1.07 30.49 -11.18
N ALA A 434 -0.91 29.48 -10.32
CA ALA A 434 0.42 28.99 -9.96
C ALA A 434 1.19 28.45 -11.18
N ILE A 435 0.53 27.76 -12.12
CA ILE A 435 1.15 27.27 -13.38
C ILE A 435 1.65 28.43 -14.23
N GLU A 436 0.86 29.50 -14.35
CA GLU A 436 1.23 30.72 -15.12
C GLU A 436 2.44 31.41 -14.48
N VAL A 437 2.41 31.62 -13.16
CA VAL A 437 3.49 32.24 -12.39
C VAL A 437 4.80 31.44 -12.48
N ILE A 438 4.75 30.11 -12.34
CA ILE A 438 5.95 29.26 -12.49
C ILE A 438 6.48 29.33 -13.91
N SER A 439 5.61 29.41 -14.92
CA SER A 439 6.02 29.54 -16.31
C SER A 439 6.74 30.88 -16.59
N ASP A 440 6.29 31.95 -15.95
CA ASP A 440 6.96 33.25 -16.00
C ASP A 440 8.34 33.22 -15.34
N TYR A 441 8.47 32.64 -14.14
CA TYR A 441 9.78 32.45 -13.50
C TYR A 441 10.74 31.60 -14.33
N MET A 442 10.25 30.57 -15.04
CA MET A 442 11.09 29.82 -15.98
C MET A 442 11.64 30.69 -17.13
N SER A 443 10.90 31.72 -17.55
CA SER A 443 11.36 32.69 -18.53
C SER A 443 12.37 33.67 -17.93
N GLN A 444 12.13 34.15 -16.71
CA GLN A 444 13.04 35.04 -15.98
C GLN A 444 14.41 34.36 -15.70
N LEU A 445 14.44 33.05 -15.38
CA LEU A 445 15.68 32.31 -15.16
C LEU A 445 16.63 32.37 -16.35
N LYS A 446 16.10 32.43 -17.60
CA LYS A 446 16.93 32.52 -18.82
C LYS A 446 17.69 33.85 -18.95
N THR A 447 17.23 34.88 -18.25
CA THR A 447 17.79 36.24 -18.29
C THR A 447 18.62 36.57 -17.04
N ALA A 448 18.81 35.60 -16.13
CA ALA A 448 19.62 35.78 -14.93
C ALA A 448 21.09 36.13 -15.31
N LYS A 449 21.66 37.13 -14.66
CA LYS A 449 23.01 37.64 -14.95
C LYS A 449 24.09 36.97 -14.11
N ASP A 450 23.74 36.45 -12.97
CA ASP A 450 24.60 35.74 -12.03
C ASP A 450 23.84 34.71 -11.17
N ILE A 451 24.62 33.92 -10.42
CA ILE A 451 24.05 32.85 -9.54
C ILE A 451 23.17 33.45 -8.43
N ASN A 452 23.47 34.65 -7.91
CA ASN A 452 22.67 35.25 -6.84
C ASN A 452 21.26 35.63 -7.35
N GLN A 453 21.22 36.25 -8.53
CA GLN A 453 19.94 36.57 -9.18
C GLN A 453 19.15 35.30 -9.52
N LEU A 454 19.81 34.26 -10.03
CA LEU A 454 19.20 32.95 -10.30
C LEU A 454 18.58 32.37 -9.02
N MET A 455 19.32 32.33 -7.91
CA MET A 455 18.81 31.83 -6.62
C MET A 455 17.63 32.64 -6.06
N MET A 456 17.63 33.96 -6.27
CA MET A 456 16.48 34.81 -5.88
C MET A 456 15.22 34.45 -6.69
N ILE A 457 15.35 34.21 -7.98
CA ILE A 457 14.24 33.82 -8.86
C ILE A 457 13.73 32.41 -8.44
N GLU A 458 14.65 31.47 -8.22
CA GLU A 458 14.33 30.11 -7.73
C GLU A 458 13.56 30.16 -6.42
N ALA A 459 14.06 30.92 -5.45
CA ALA A 459 13.43 31.02 -4.12
C ALA A 459 11.99 31.56 -4.19
N ARG A 460 11.74 32.57 -5.03
CA ARG A 460 10.39 33.11 -5.27
C ARG A 460 9.50 32.09 -5.96
N ALA A 461 9.98 31.43 -6.99
CA ALA A 461 9.25 30.40 -7.70
C ALA A 461 8.88 29.25 -6.77
N LYS A 462 9.82 28.80 -5.93
CA LYS A 462 9.59 27.73 -4.95
C LYS A 462 8.57 28.14 -3.88
N GLN A 463 8.59 29.40 -3.44
CA GLN A 463 7.58 29.91 -2.52
C GLN A 463 6.18 29.82 -3.15
N GLN A 464 6.01 30.25 -4.41
CA GLN A 464 4.74 30.15 -5.13
C GLN A 464 4.28 28.70 -5.32
N TYR A 465 5.20 27.80 -5.65
CA TYR A 465 4.90 26.38 -5.76
C TYR A 465 4.41 25.79 -4.43
N LEU A 466 5.09 26.10 -3.33
CA LEU A 466 4.73 25.61 -2.00
C LEU A 466 3.41 26.19 -1.49
N GLN A 467 3.05 27.42 -1.86
CA GLN A 467 1.74 28.00 -1.52
C GLN A 467 0.56 27.22 -2.15
N ALA A 468 0.81 26.47 -3.22
CA ALA A 468 -0.19 25.62 -3.86
C ALA A 468 -0.32 24.22 -3.20
N PHE A 469 0.47 23.91 -2.16
CA PHE A 469 0.48 22.58 -1.54
C PHE A 469 -0.86 22.21 -0.93
N ASP A 470 -1.50 23.13 -0.20
CA ASP A 470 -2.80 22.87 0.44
C ASP A 470 -3.88 22.55 -0.60
N ASP A 471 -3.85 23.22 -1.76
CA ASP A 471 -4.75 22.94 -2.87
C ASP A 471 -4.47 21.58 -3.56
N MET A 472 -3.20 21.16 -3.58
CA MET A 472 -2.81 19.86 -4.11
C MET A 472 -3.06 18.71 -3.12
N ILE A 473 -2.88 18.95 -1.82
CA ILE A 473 -3.12 17.98 -0.74
C ILE A 473 -4.62 17.77 -0.53
N ASP A 474 -5.42 18.83 -0.57
CA ASP A 474 -6.89 18.82 -0.42
C ASP A 474 -7.38 17.92 0.72
N ASN A 475 -6.73 18.03 1.89
CA ASN A 475 -7.00 17.21 3.07
C ASN A 475 -6.93 18.07 4.33
N LYS A 476 -8.05 18.13 5.07
CA LYS A 476 -8.17 18.95 6.29
C LYS A 476 -7.29 18.51 7.47
N GLU A 477 -6.83 17.29 7.46
CA GLU A 477 -5.94 16.72 8.49
C GLU A 477 -4.48 17.19 8.28
N PHE A 478 -4.11 17.51 7.03
CA PHE A 478 -2.75 17.87 6.63
C PHE A 478 -2.71 19.26 6.02
N ILE A 479 -2.45 20.27 6.83
CA ILE A 479 -2.34 21.66 6.39
C ILE A 479 -0.88 22.06 6.34
N PHE A 480 -0.44 22.60 5.19
CA PHE A 480 0.96 23.00 4.99
C PHE A 480 1.25 24.40 5.56
N GLU A 481 0.38 25.37 5.32
CA GLU A 481 0.53 26.80 5.63
C GLU A 481 1.78 27.43 5.04
N LYS A 482 2.94 27.14 5.64
CA LYS A 482 4.25 27.65 5.20
C LYS A 482 5.38 26.67 5.48
N ARG A 483 6.50 26.82 4.78
CA ARG A 483 7.69 25.97 4.98
C ARG A 483 8.42 26.32 6.27
N THR A 484 8.49 25.34 7.20
CA THR A 484 9.33 25.38 8.40
C THR A 484 10.31 24.19 8.38
N ARG A 485 11.53 24.35 8.91
CA ARG A 485 12.58 23.34 8.74
C ARG A 485 13.20 22.83 10.05
N ARG A 486 13.52 23.71 10.97
CA ARG A 486 14.28 23.37 12.18
C ARG A 486 13.69 24.14 13.37
N PRO A 487 12.76 23.53 14.05
CA PRO A 487 12.07 22.26 13.74
C PRO A 487 10.96 22.41 12.67
N PRO A 488 10.52 21.35 12.01
CA PRO A 488 9.28 21.33 11.23
C PRO A 488 8.08 21.50 12.18
N LYS A 489 7.10 22.34 11.82
CA LYS A 489 6.00 22.72 12.72
C LYS A 489 4.66 22.03 12.39
N ASN A 490 4.60 21.27 11.31
CA ASN A 490 3.46 20.44 10.95
C ASN A 490 3.89 19.18 10.20
N GLU A 491 2.96 18.27 10.00
CA GLU A 491 3.18 16.96 9.42
C GLU A 491 3.73 17.01 7.98
N VAL A 492 3.21 17.93 7.16
CA VAL A 492 3.68 18.12 5.77
C VAL A 492 5.14 18.60 5.76
N ASN A 493 5.50 19.49 6.67
CA ASN A 493 6.88 19.93 6.84
C ASN A 493 7.81 18.81 7.35
N ALA A 494 7.30 17.91 8.19
CA ALA A 494 8.03 16.71 8.63
C ALA A 494 8.30 15.78 7.45
N LEU A 495 7.28 15.48 6.64
CA LEU A 495 7.39 14.68 5.42
C LEU A 495 8.38 15.30 4.42
N LEU A 496 8.28 16.61 4.16
CA LEU A 496 9.19 17.34 3.27
C LEU A 496 10.63 17.28 3.77
N SER A 497 10.86 17.45 5.08
CA SER A 497 12.22 17.44 5.65
C SER A 497 12.84 16.04 5.56
N PHE A 498 12.09 15.02 5.94
CA PHE A 498 12.53 13.63 5.86
C PHE A 498 12.76 13.18 4.41
N GLY A 499 11.78 13.41 3.52
CA GLY A 499 11.86 13.00 2.12
C GLY A 499 13.01 13.68 1.37
N ASN A 500 13.27 14.97 1.64
CA ASN A 500 14.42 15.66 1.05
C ASN A 500 15.73 15.06 1.54
N THR A 501 15.86 14.76 2.84
CA THR A 501 17.07 14.13 3.40
C THR A 501 17.29 12.74 2.79
N PHE A 502 16.22 11.95 2.64
CA PHE A 502 16.27 10.66 1.95
C PHE A 502 16.80 10.78 0.51
N LEU A 503 16.25 11.71 -0.28
CA LEU A 503 16.65 11.93 -1.67
C LEU A 503 18.09 12.44 -1.77
N TYR A 504 18.52 13.34 -0.88
CA TYR A 504 19.90 13.82 -0.82
C TYR A 504 20.89 12.68 -0.60
N ARG A 505 20.56 11.75 0.30
CA ARG A 505 21.43 10.58 0.56
C ARG A 505 21.46 9.63 -0.62
N ARG A 506 20.30 9.38 -1.26
CA ARG A 506 20.26 8.55 -2.47
C ARG A 506 21.16 9.09 -3.58
N ILE A 507 21.09 10.39 -3.83
CA ILE A 507 21.95 11.05 -4.85
C ILE A 507 23.40 11.07 -4.41
N ALA A 508 23.70 11.38 -3.15
CA ALA A 508 25.04 11.37 -2.62
C ALA A 508 25.73 10.01 -2.79
N ASN A 509 25.02 8.92 -2.44
CA ASN A 509 25.52 7.56 -2.61
C ASN A 509 25.92 7.26 -4.09
N GLU A 510 25.17 7.79 -5.05
CA GLU A 510 25.48 7.62 -6.47
C GLU A 510 26.63 8.55 -6.92
N ILE A 511 26.74 9.77 -6.38
CA ILE A 511 27.88 10.67 -6.65
C ILE A 511 29.19 10.03 -6.17
N TYR A 512 29.20 9.42 -4.98
CA TYR A 512 30.37 8.73 -4.43
C TYR A 512 30.87 7.54 -5.28
N LYS A 513 30.01 7.02 -6.18
CA LYS A 513 30.40 6.00 -7.18
C LYS A 513 31.01 6.60 -8.45
N THR A 514 31.23 7.92 -8.49
CA THR A 514 31.78 8.64 -9.63
C THR A 514 33.04 9.42 -9.24
N ALA A 515 33.71 10.05 -10.23
CA ALA A 515 34.85 10.92 -9.98
C ALA A 515 34.48 12.35 -9.58
N LEU A 516 33.18 12.67 -9.39
CA LEU A 516 32.74 14.01 -8.99
C LEU A 516 32.96 14.23 -7.50
N ASP A 517 33.42 15.43 -7.14
CA ASP A 517 33.46 15.86 -5.74
C ASP A 517 32.14 16.46 -5.32
N ILE A 518 31.47 15.83 -4.34
CA ILE A 518 30.15 16.22 -3.86
C ILE A 518 30.12 17.59 -3.18
N ARG A 519 31.28 18.08 -2.72
CA ARG A 519 31.43 19.37 -2.04
C ARG A 519 31.32 20.56 -2.98
N ILE A 520 31.62 20.36 -4.27
CA ILE A 520 31.65 21.41 -5.28
C ILE A 520 30.30 21.43 -6.00
N GLY A 521 29.42 22.34 -5.59
CA GLY A 521 28.11 22.55 -6.21
C GLY A 521 28.15 23.44 -7.45
N ILE A 522 27.05 23.50 -8.14
CA ILE A 522 26.81 24.31 -9.33
C ILE A 522 25.97 25.54 -8.97
N VAL A 523 24.82 25.35 -8.36
CA VAL A 523 23.90 26.40 -7.94
C VAL A 523 24.24 26.85 -6.51
N HIS A 524 24.19 25.93 -5.56
CA HIS A 524 24.46 26.24 -4.16
C HIS A 524 25.94 26.54 -3.92
N SER A 525 26.24 27.56 -3.08
CA SER A 525 27.61 27.88 -2.71
C SER A 525 28.21 26.81 -1.82
N SER A 526 29.49 26.53 -2.04
CA SER A 526 30.26 25.51 -1.31
C SER A 526 30.80 26.00 0.05
N ASN A 527 30.56 27.27 0.44
CA ASN A 527 31.34 27.94 1.47
C ASN A 527 31.14 27.43 2.91
N ASN A 528 30.00 26.82 3.27
CA ASN A 528 29.74 26.35 4.64
C ASN A 528 28.97 25.02 4.71
N ARG A 529 29.00 24.24 3.62
CA ARG A 529 28.28 22.96 3.55
C ARG A 529 29.24 21.84 3.18
N CYS A 530 29.13 20.73 3.88
CA CYS A 530 29.93 19.53 3.58
C CYS A 530 29.56 18.90 2.23
N GLU A 531 28.37 19.16 1.71
CA GLU A 531 27.87 18.60 0.45
C GLU A 531 26.96 19.63 -0.24
N SER A 532 27.15 19.84 -1.53
CA SER A 532 26.41 20.84 -2.33
C SER A 532 25.88 20.27 -3.65
N LEU A 533 26.63 19.42 -4.33
CA LEU A 533 26.24 18.90 -5.65
C LEU A 533 25.02 18.00 -5.60
N ASN A 534 24.85 17.20 -4.54
CA ASN A 534 23.65 16.37 -4.33
C ASN A 534 22.40 17.23 -4.13
N LEU A 535 22.52 18.42 -3.54
CA LEU A 535 21.41 19.37 -3.39
C LEU A 535 20.97 19.91 -4.75
N ASP A 536 21.92 20.32 -5.59
CA ASP A 536 21.64 20.85 -6.93
C ASP A 536 20.91 19.83 -7.81
N ILE A 537 21.40 18.58 -7.83
CA ILE A 537 20.77 17.51 -8.60
C ILE A 537 19.39 17.15 -8.03
N ALA A 538 19.24 17.18 -6.71
CA ALA A 538 17.97 16.85 -6.07
C ALA A 538 16.85 17.83 -6.43
N GLU A 539 17.13 19.11 -6.72
CA GLU A 539 16.09 20.06 -7.12
C GLU A 539 15.31 19.59 -8.34
N ILE A 540 15.95 18.90 -9.28
CA ILE A 540 15.28 18.30 -10.45
C ILE A 540 14.26 17.23 -10.04
N PHE A 541 14.58 16.45 -9.00
CA PHE A 541 13.83 15.22 -8.65
C PHE A 541 12.89 15.37 -7.46
N LYS A 542 13.05 16.39 -6.60
CA LYS A 542 12.15 16.64 -5.46
C LYS A 542 10.68 16.64 -5.84
N PRO A 543 10.24 17.38 -6.89
CA PRO A 543 8.84 17.40 -7.26
C PRO A 543 8.30 16.03 -7.66
N LEU A 544 9.14 15.22 -8.30
CA LEU A 544 8.73 13.95 -8.91
C LEU A 544 8.76 12.76 -7.93
N ILE A 545 9.62 12.83 -6.91
CA ILE A 545 9.82 11.75 -5.96
C ILE A 545 9.24 12.14 -4.60
N VAL A 546 9.76 13.21 -3.99
CA VAL A 546 9.38 13.60 -2.62
C VAL A 546 7.96 14.14 -2.57
N ASP A 547 7.63 15.15 -3.37
CA ASP A 547 6.31 15.78 -3.31
C ASP A 547 5.22 14.79 -3.74
N ARG A 548 5.45 14.01 -4.81
CA ARG A 548 4.51 12.95 -5.22
C ARG A 548 4.38 11.83 -4.20
N ALA A 549 5.42 11.50 -3.44
CA ALA A 549 5.32 10.55 -2.33
C ALA A 549 4.46 11.11 -1.20
N ILE A 550 4.64 12.40 -0.85
CA ILE A 550 3.82 13.10 0.15
C ILE A 550 2.34 13.07 -0.26
N PHE A 551 2.03 13.52 -1.47
CA PHE A 551 0.66 13.50 -1.98
C PHE A 551 0.08 12.08 -1.98
N SER A 552 0.89 11.07 -2.35
CA SER A 552 0.46 9.67 -2.38
C SER A 552 0.09 9.16 -0.98
N VAL A 553 0.96 9.34 0.03
CA VAL A 553 0.69 8.83 1.39
C VAL A 553 -0.50 9.52 2.05
N ILE A 554 -0.73 10.80 1.75
CA ILE A 554 -1.87 11.55 2.29
C ILE A 554 -3.17 11.18 1.55
N HIS A 555 -3.18 11.21 0.22
CA HIS A 555 -4.37 10.89 -0.56
C HIS A 555 -4.82 9.44 -0.41
N ASN A 556 -3.87 8.51 -0.28
CA ASN A 556 -4.17 7.09 -0.08
C ASN A 556 -4.45 6.73 1.38
N LEU A 557 -4.51 7.73 2.29
CA LEU A 557 -4.74 7.52 3.72
C LEU A 557 -3.78 6.49 4.33
N GLN A 558 -2.51 6.53 3.90
CA GLN A 558 -1.45 5.68 4.45
C GLN A 558 -0.92 6.25 5.76
N VAL A 559 -0.96 7.58 5.91
CA VAL A 559 -0.53 8.30 7.11
C VAL A 559 -1.70 9.09 7.71
N HIS A 560 -1.70 9.20 9.03
CA HIS A 560 -2.65 9.99 9.83
C HIS A 560 -1.87 10.83 10.83
N SER A 561 -2.24 12.11 11.04
CA SER A 561 -1.50 13.04 11.88
C SER A 561 -1.35 12.53 13.31
N ASN A 562 -2.41 11.98 13.85
CA ASN A 562 -2.49 11.48 15.23
C ASN A 562 -1.83 10.10 15.45
N MET A 563 -1.46 9.35 14.39
CA MET A 563 -0.93 8.00 14.52
C MET A 563 0.54 7.85 14.10
N HIS A 564 0.99 8.67 13.14
CA HIS A 564 2.26 8.46 12.46
C HIS A 564 3.28 9.58 12.70
N PHE A 565 2.90 10.55 13.55
CA PHE A 565 3.75 11.68 13.91
C PHE A 565 3.86 11.81 15.42
N GLU A 566 4.93 12.44 15.87
CA GLU A 566 5.20 12.77 17.26
C GLU A 566 5.61 14.25 17.37
N THR A 567 5.15 14.92 18.41
CA THR A 567 5.51 16.30 18.70
C THR A 567 6.53 16.34 19.83
N THR A 568 7.60 17.11 19.66
CA THR A 568 8.63 17.32 20.67
C THR A 568 8.29 18.48 21.59
N GLU A 569 9.01 18.61 22.73
CA GLU A 569 8.86 19.70 23.69
C GLU A 569 9.07 21.10 23.05
N GLU A 570 9.82 21.19 21.95
CA GLU A 570 10.04 22.42 21.18
C GLU A 570 9.00 22.66 20.07
N ASP A 571 7.84 22.01 20.16
CA ASP A 571 6.77 22.01 19.14
C ASP A 571 7.25 21.57 17.73
N GLY A 572 8.25 20.74 17.66
CA GLY A 572 8.70 20.11 16.43
C GLY A 572 7.87 18.87 16.11
N VAL A 573 7.33 18.77 14.90
CA VAL A 573 6.57 17.60 14.44
C VAL A 573 7.48 16.71 13.60
N TYR A 574 7.58 15.44 13.96
CA TYR A 574 8.43 14.46 13.29
C TYR A 574 7.69 13.14 13.01
N LEU A 575 8.13 12.38 12.02
CA LEU A 575 7.63 11.04 11.79
C LEU A 575 8.10 10.11 12.91
N ASN A 576 7.17 9.39 13.53
CA ASN A 576 7.52 8.26 14.40
C ASN A 576 8.02 7.07 13.57
N ASN A 577 8.47 5.99 14.23
CA ASN A 577 9.05 4.83 13.53
C ASN A 577 8.11 4.21 12.51
N VAL A 578 6.80 4.20 12.77
CA VAL A 578 5.80 3.65 11.84
C VAL A 578 5.59 4.57 10.65
N GLY A 579 5.36 5.85 10.88
CA GLY A 579 5.22 6.85 9.83
C GLY A 579 6.46 6.91 8.92
N ARG A 580 7.65 6.79 9.51
CA ARG A 580 8.93 6.71 8.80
C ARG A 580 9.00 5.50 7.89
N ARG A 581 8.61 4.32 8.38
CA ARG A 581 8.58 3.07 7.62
C ARG A 581 7.63 3.14 6.42
N ILE A 582 6.43 3.68 6.63
CA ILE A 582 5.45 3.90 5.56
C ILE A 582 6.01 4.84 4.50
N PHE A 583 6.57 5.96 4.92
CA PHE A 583 7.04 6.98 4.00
C PHE A 583 8.30 6.56 3.21
N ILE A 584 9.25 5.87 3.85
CA ILE A 584 10.42 5.26 3.17
C ILE A 584 9.95 4.31 2.08
N ARG A 585 8.99 3.44 2.39
CA ARG A 585 8.44 2.50 1.41
C ARG A 585 7.83 3.20 0.21
N GLU A 586 7.08 4.27 0.41
CA GLU A 586 6.50 5.05 -0.69
C GLU A 586 7.59 5.75 -1.52
N LEU A 587 8.63 6.30 -0.88
CA LEU A 587 9.77 6.90 -1.57
C LEU A 587 10.52 5.87 -2.44
N GLU A 588 10.76 4.67 -1.92
CA GLU A 588 11.35 3.56 -2.68
C GLU A 588 10.45 3.12 -3.84
N GLN A 589 9.14 3.07 -3.64
CA GLN A 589 8.20 2.78 -4.73
C GLN A 589 8.26 3.85 -5.83
N LYS A 590 8.34 5.15 -5.48
CA LYS A 590 8.51 6.22 -6.47
C LYS A 590 9.81 6.07 -7.26
N LEU A 591 10.93 5.75 -6.60
CA LEU A 591 12.21 5.51 -7.27
C LEU A 591 12.13 4.36 -8.28
N ASN A 592 11.32 3.35 -8.01
CA ASN A 592 11.14 2.16 -8.86
C ASN A 592 10.08 2.31 -9.97
N ILE A 593 9.35 3.43 -10.03
CA ILE A 593 8.42 3.70 -11.14
C ILE A 593 9.20 3.77 -12.45
N LYS A 594 8.74 3.03 -13.46
CA LYS A 594 9.32 3.00 -14.80
C LYS A 594 8.67 4.06 -15.70
N LEU A 595 9.50 4.91 -16.27
CA LEU A 595 9.11 5.91 -17.27
C LEU A 595 9.63 5.53 -18.65
N SER A 596 8.91 5.91 -19.70
CA SER A 596 9.40 5.80 -21.07
C SER A 596 10.29 7.01 -21.39
N VAL A 597 11.60 6.77 -21.50
CA VAL A 597 12.58 7.80 -21.86
C VAL A 597 13.30 7.33 -23.14
N ASN A 598 13.21 8.08 -24.21
CA ASN A 598 13.78 7.71 -25.52
C ASN A 598 13.39 6.29 -25.97
N GLY A 599 12.12 5.89 -25.76
CA GLY A 599 11.61 4.57 -26.13
C GLY A 599 11.98 3.41 -25.18
N GLN A 600 12.79 3.66 -24.16
CA GLN A 600 13.15 2.67 -23.14
C GLN A 600 12.42 2.90 -21.82
N LYS A 601 11.94 1.82 -21.19
CA LYS A 601 11.34 1.87 -19.85
C LYS A 601 12.43 1.79 -18.79
N ILE A 602 12.72 2.90 -18.13
CA ILE A 602 13.74 3.00 -17.07
C ILE A 602 13.16 3.60 -15.79
N THR A 603 13.68 3.20 -14.63
CA THR A 603 13.24 3.69 -13.32
C THR A 603 13.75 5.10 -13.03
N TYR A 604 13.08 5.83 -12.11
CA TYR A 604 13.62 7.11 -11.62
C TYR A 604 15.00 6.96 -11.02
N ASP A 605 15.28 5.88 -10.29
CA ASP A 605 16.61 5.60 -9.77
C ASP A 605 17.66 5.56 -10.89
N ARG A 606 17.36 4.89 -12.00
CA ARG A 606 18.25 4.87 -13.17
C ARG A 606 18.38 6.24 -13.85
N ILE A 607 17.31 7.03 -13.83
CA ILE A 607 17.33 8.40 -14.38
C ILE A 607 18.25 9.29 -13.54
N ILE A 608 18.21 9.18 -12.19
CA ILE A 608 19.13 9.89 -11.29
C ILE A 608 20.60 9.53 -11.59
N LYS A 609 20.91 8.23 -11.70
CA LYS A 609 22.25 7.75 -12.07
C LYS A 609 22.70 8.35 -13.42
N ASN A 610 21.82 8.32 -14.40
CA ASN A 610 22.10 8.89 -15.71
C ASN A 610 22.33 10.41 -15.65
N GLU A 611 21.59 11.12 -14.78
CA GLU A 611 21.75 12.57 -14.61
C GLU A 611 23.12 12.94 -14.05
N ILE A 612 23.59 12.22 -13.03
CA ILE A 612 24.94 12.38 -12.46
C ILE A 612 25.99 12.13 -13.54
N HIS A 613 25.84 11.07 -14.35
CA HIS A 613 26.76 10.78 -15.43
C HIS A 613 26.73 11.81 -16.57
N LYS A 614 25.60 12.49 -16.82
CA LYS A 614 25.55 13.60 -17.79
C LYS A 614 26.38 14.80 -17.29
N ILE A 615 26.28 15.12 -16.00
CA ILE A 615 27.09 16.19 -15.39
C ILE A 615 28.57 15.81 -15.44
N LEU A 616 28.93 14.56 -15.13
CA LEU A 616 30.31 14.08 -15.23
C LEU A 616 30.85 14.24 -16.65
N ARG A 617 30.10 13.82 -17.68
CA ARG A 617 30.51 13.96 -19.09
C ARG A 617 30.63 15.41 -19.54
N TYR A 618 29.71 16.28 -19.07
CA TYR A 618 29.82 17.71 -19.31
C TYR A 618 31.15 18.28 -18.75
N ILE A 619 31.52 17.90 -17.52
CA ILE A 619 32.75 18.37 -16.87
C ILE A 619 34.00 17.74 -17.51
N GLU A 620 33.98 16.45 -17.80
CA GLU A 620 35.14 15.69 -18.28
C GLU A 620 35.42 15.92 -19.78
N LYS A 621 34.34 15.99 -20.60
CA LYS A 621 34.41 15.93 -22.07
C LYS A 621 33.75 17.11 -22.79
N ASP A 622 33.26 18.12 -22.08
CA ASP A 622 32.49 19.25 -22.61
C ASP A 622 31.24 18.81 -23.44
N GLU A 623 30.68 17.64 -23.12
CA GLU A 623 29.45 17.16 -23.76
C GLU A 623 28.26 18.04 -23.36
N LYS A 624 27.37 18.34 -24.30
CA LYS A 624 26.19 19.20 -24.05
C LYS A 624 25.29 18.62 -23.00
N TYR A 625 25.14 19.30 -21.86
CA TYR A 625 24.22 18.89 -20.79
C TYR A 625 22.75 19.20 -21.10
N LYS A 626 21.90 18.17 -21.00
CA LYS A 626 20.43 18.28 -21.09
C LYS A 626 19.83 17.61 -19.86
N PRO A 627 19.28 18.39 -18.90
CA PRO A 627 18.69 17.84 -17.69
C PRO A 627 17.40 17.06 -17.97
N PHE A 628 17.05 16.18 -17.05
CA PHE A 628 15.81 15.45 -17.11
C PHE A 628 14.60 16.38 -16.89
N LYS A 629 13.61 16.28 -17.76
CA LYS A 629 12.31 16.92 -17.65
C LYS A 629 11.23 15.87 -17.81
N TYR A 630 10.29 15.86 -16.87
CA TYR A 630 9.13 14.98 -16.93
C TYR A 630 8.20 15.41 -18.08
N THR A 631 7.71 14.46 -18.87
CA THR A 631 6.82 14.69 -20.04
C THR A 631 5.47 14.01 -19.87
#